data_cae673e4800486e3543fbf2aeaa0944f
#
_entry.id   cae673e4800486e3543fbf2aeaa0944f
#
_cell.length_a   1.000
_cell.length_b   1.000
_cell.length_c   1.000
_cell.angle_alpha   90.00
_cell.angle_beta   90.00
_cell.angle_gamma   90.00
#
_symmetry.space_group_name_H-M   'P 1'
#
loop_
_entity.id
_entity.type
_entity.pdbx_description
1 polymer ?
#
loop_
_entity_poly.entity_id
_entity_poly.type
_entity_poly.pdbx_seq_one_letter_code
_entity_poly.pdbx_strand_id
1 'polypeptide(L)'
;MKAAYFRTTGSPDVIEFGDLPEPVCGDDQVIVKVGAVSVNPIDTYIRNGANYWPLPNPFIPGCDFAGEIVAMGPQVKHLSIGQRVWGSNQGLMGRQGTFAELAAIDSKWLHPSPEFTDDTEMAAIALVGITAHLGLFQHAMLQPGETIFVRGGTGGVGSMVVQMAKAIGAVVITTAGNPTKHAKCRELGADYIINYNESNVAEEIKQAAPNGVNVFWETLREPDFELAVGAMSEEGRMILMAGRDARPPFPVGPFYVKGCSMHGFAMFKASAEQQHVCASDINHWMTSDILKAQIDRVLPLSETAQAHRLQEASTLQKQSLLSGKIVLKV
;
A
#
# COMPACT_ATOMS: atom_id res chain seq x y z
N MET A 1 -1.38 -13.51 -24.72
CA MET A 1 -0.60 -13.34 -23.49
C MET A 1 -1.21 -14.14 -22.35
N LYS A 2 -0.40 -14.65 -21.42
CA LYS A 2 -0.90 -15.25 -20.17
C LYS A 2 -1.39 -14.15 -19.21
N ALA A 3 -2.51 -14.43 -18.55
CA ALA A 3 -3.09 -13.52 -17.57
C ALA A 3 -3.87 -14.31 -16.50
N ALA A 4 -3.95 -13.73 -15.30
CA ALA A 4 -4.95 -14.09 -14.31
C ALA A 4 -6.15 -13.15 -14.46
N TYR A 5 -7.34 -13.69 -14.62
CA TYR A 5 -8.55 -12.91 -14.90
C TYR A 5 -9.79 -13.57 -14.31
N PHE A 6 -10.91 -12.85 -14.27
CA PHE A 6 -12.22 -13.40 -13.96
C PHE A 6 -13.31 -12.76 -14.84
N ARG A 7 -14.45 -13.46 -14.98
CA ARG A 7 -15.60 -13.00 -15.75
C ARG A 7 -16.79 -12.59 -14.87
N THR A 8 -16.82 -13.11 -13.66
CA THR A 8 -17.81 -12.81 -12.63
C THR A 8 -17.11 -12.58 -11.30
N THR A 9 -17.64 -11.69 -10.49
CA THR A 9 -17.14 -11.49 -9.11
C THR A 9 -17.53 -12.64 -8.20
N GLY A 10 -16.73 -12.91 -7.15
CA GLY A 10 -16.99 -14.01 -6.23
C GLY A 10 -15.79 -14.36 -5.34
N SER A 11 -15.70 -15.64 -4.91
CA SER A 11 -14.57 -16.17 -4.13
C SER A 11 -13.26 -16.18 -4.95
N PRO A 12 -12.09 -16.45 -4.36
CA PRO A 12 -10.85 -16.61 -5.11
C PRO A 12 -10.90 -17.63 -6.25
N ASP A 13 -11.85 -18.58 -6.20
CA ASP A 13 -12.00 -19.64 -7.20
C ASP A 13 -12.54 -19.15 -8.56
N VAL A 14 -13.04 -17.92 -8.64
CA VAL A 14 -13.44 -17.30 -9.91
C VAL A 14 -12.24 -16.86 -10.76
N ILE A 15 -11.04 -16.83 -10.18
CA ILE A 15 -9.83 -16.44 -10.90
C ILE A 15 -9.37 -17.60 -11.79
N GLU A 16 -9.36 -17.34 -13.08
CA GLU A 16 -8.80 -18.20 -14.12
C GLU A 16 -7.38 -17.74 -14.47
N PHE A 17 -6.50 -18.68 -14.82
CA PHE A 17 -5.20 -18.37 -15.40
C PHE A 17 -5.15 -18.98 -16.81
N GLY A 18 -4.94 -18.15 -17.82
CA GLY A 18 -5.01 -18.62 -19.22
C GLY A 18 -4.62 -17.56 -20.23
N ASP A 19 -4.92 -17.86 -21.50
CA ASP A 19 -4.59 -16.99 -22.62
C ASP A 19 -5.69 -15.95 -22.86
N LEU A 20 -5.28 -14.70 -22.94
CA LEU A 20 -6.10 -13.58 -23.41
C LEU A 20 -5.41 -12.89 -24.60
N PRO A 21 -6.17 -12.16 -25.44
CA PRO A 21 -5.58 -11.28 -26.45
C PRO A 21 -4.59 -10.30 -25.83
N GLU A 22 -3.54 -9.94 -26.57
CA GLU A 22 -2.63 -8.88 -26.16
C GLU A 22 -3.35 -7.53 -26.14
N PRO A 23 -3.00 -6.63 -25.21
CA PRO A 23 -3.60 -5.31 -25.15
C PRO A 23 -3.15 -4.45 -26.34
N VAL A 24 -4.06 -3.61 -26.83
CA VAL A 24 -3.75 -2.62 -27.86
C VAL A 24 -3.24 -1.34 -27.21
N CYS A 25 -2.12 -0.81 -27.69
CA CYS A 25 -1.54 0.43 -27.21
C CYS A 25 -2.37 1.64 -27.68
N GLY A 26 -2.93 2.39 -26.75
CA GLY A 26 -3.59 3.67 -27.06
C GLY A 26 -2.57 4.81 -27.28
N ASP A 27 -3.03 5.94 -27.79
CA ASP A 27 -2.18 7.08 -28.17
C ASP A 27 -1.32 7.62 -27.01
N ASP A 28 -1.89 7.72 -25.80
CA ASP A 28 -1.22 8.20 -24.59
C ASP A 28 -0.71 7.07 -23.68
N GLN A 29 -0.77 5.83 -24.17
CA GLN A 29 -0.41 4.64 -23.41
C GLN A 29 0.94 4.08 -23.81
N VAL A 30 1.45 3.21 -22.96
CA VAL A 30 2.54 2.30 -23.27
C VAL A 30 2.10 0.86 -23.04
N ILE A 31 2.74 -0.10 -23.72
CA ILE A 31 2.69 -1.51 -23.34
C ILE A 31 3.88 -1.79 -22.44
N VAL A 32 3.59 -2.22 -21.22
CA VAL A 32 4.60 -2.72 -20.28
C VAL A 32 4.62 -4.24 -20.35
N LYS A 33 5.81 -4.82 -20.62
CA LYS A 33 6.10 -6.22 -20.33
C LYS A 33 6.30 -6.32 -18.83
N VAL A 34 5.33 -6.91 -18.17
CA VAL A 34 5.28 -6.98 -16.71
C VAL A 34 6.27 -8.02 -16.21
N GLY A 35 7.17 -7.62 -15.31
CA GLY A 35 8.11 -8.52 -14.63
C GLY A 35 7.58 -9.02 -13.29
N ALA A 36 6.92 -8.13 -12.55
CA ALA A 36 6.28 -8.46 -11.28
C ALA A 36 5.07 -7.58 -10.98
N VAL A 37 4.15 -8.11 -10.18
CA VAL A 37 2.97 -7.43 -9.65
C VAL A 37 2.80 -7.76 -8.17
N SER A 38 2.03 -6.98 -7.42
CA SER A 38 1.79 -7.30 -6.01
C SER A 38 0.32 -7.28 -5.64
N VAL A 39 -0.07 -8.17 -4.72
CA VAL A 39 -1.46 -8.30 -4.26
C VAL A 39 -1.74 -7.29 -3.15
N ASN A 40 -2.85 -6.60 -3.26
CA ASN A 40 -3.36 -5.65 -2.28
C ASN A 40 -4.75 -6.08 -1.76
N PRO A 41 -5.15 -5.65 -0.56
CA PRO A 41 -6.52 -5.87 -0.09
C PRO A 41 -7.60 -5.38 -1.07
N ILE A 42 -7.36 -4.26 -1.77
CA ILE A 42 -8.31 -3.70 -2.74
C ILE A 42 -8.58 -4.66 -3.90
N ASP A 43 -7.58 -5.41 -4.37
CA ASP A 43 -7.75 -6.39 -5.45
C ASP A 43 -8.74 -7.49 -5.04
N THR A 44 -8.66 -7.92 -3.77
CA THR A 44 -9.60 -8.92 -3.22
C THR A 44 -11.01 -8.35 -3.08
N TYR A 45 -11.15 -7.07 -2.71
CA TYR A 45 -12.46 -6.43 -2.58
C TYR A 45 -13.15 -6.30 -3.94
N ILE A 46 -12.41 -5.88 -4.97
CA ILE A 46 -12.94 -5.76 -6.34
C ILE A 46 -13.37 -7.13 -6.85
N ARG A 47 -12.54 -8.15 -6.70
CA ARG A 47 -12.88 -9.52 -7.09
C ARG A 47 -14.15 -10.01 -6.35
N ASN A 48 -14.34 -9.66 -5.08
CA ASN A 48 -15.54 -9.99 -4.31
C ASN A 48 -16.79 -9.19 -4.69
N GLY A 49 -16.69 -8.26 -5.64
CA GLY A 49 -17.82 -7.43 -6.07
C GLY A 49 -18.02 -6.14 -5.28
N ALA A 50 -17.09 -5.78 -4.40
CA ALA A 50 -17.14 -4.53 -3.63
C ALA A 50 -16.56 -3.34 -4.43
N ASN A 51 -16.89 -3.23 -5.70
CA ASN A 51 -16.49 -2.16 -6.61
C ASN A 51 -17.63 -1.16 -6.82
N TYR A 52 -17.27 0.07 -7.10
CA TYR A 52 -18.21 1.19 -7.33
C TYR A 52 -18.28 1.63 -8.79
N TRP A 53 -17.68 0.86 -9.69
CA TRP A 53 -17.59 1.13 -11.13
C TRP A 53 -17.76 -0.18 -11.93
N PRO A 54 -18.22 -0.12 -13.17
CA PRO A 54 -18.25 -1.28 -14.06
C PRO A 54 -16.84 -1.82 -14.28
N LEU A 55 -16.71 -3.15 -14.32
CA LEU A 55 -15.46 -3.83 -14.67
C LEU A 55 -15.47 -4.22 -16.13
N PRO A 56 -14.33 -4.16 -16.85
CA PRO A 56 -14.16 -4.85 -18.13
C PRO A 56 -14.47 -6.34 -18.00
N ASN A 57 -14.81 -7.00 -19.09
CA ASN A 57 -15.07 -8.45 -19.10
C ASN A 57 -14.39 -9.12 -20.31
N PRO A 58 -13.42 -10.04 -20.12
CA PRO A 58 -12.87 -10.46 -18.82
C PRO A 58 -12.13 -9.34 -18.10
N PHE A 59 -12.06 -9.40 -16.76
CA PHE A 59 -11.34 -8.44 -15.94
C PHE A 59 -10.04 -9.06 -15.45
N ILE A 60 -8.93 -8.38 -15.70
CA ILE A 60 -7.62 -8.68 -15.15
C ILE A 60 -7.49 -7.86 -13.85
N PRO A 61 -7.33 -8.48 -12.66
CA PRO A 61 -7.09 -7.75 -11.42
C PRO A 61 -5.66 -7.20 -11.33
N GLY A 62 -5.39 -6.46 -10.25
CA GLY A 62 -4.05 -5.99 -9.88
C GLY A 62 -3.85 -4.50 -10.08
N CYS A 63 -3.43 -3.83 -8.98
CA CYS A 63 -3.18 -2.39 -9.00
C CYS A 63 -1.72 -2.07 -9.34
N ASP A 64 -0.80 -2.87 -8.88
CA ASP A 64 0.65 -2.63 -8.89
C ASP A 64 1.33 -3.37 -10.03
N PHE A 65 2.43 -2.79 -10.51
CA PHE A 65 3.28 -3.43 -11.51
C PHE A 65 4.70 -2.86 -11.46
N ALA A 66 5.65 -3.64 -11.94
CA ALA A 66 6.96 -3.20 -12.41
C ALA A 66 7.35 -4.04 -13.63
N GLY A 67 8.10 -3.44 -14.56
CA GLY A 67 8.50 -4.10 -15.80
C GLY A 67 9.17 -3.16 -16.77
N GLU A 68 9.15 -3.52 -18.05
CA GLU A 68 9.84 -2.81 -19.13
C GLU A 68 8.86 -2.35 -20.21
N ILE A 69 9.02 -1.14 -20.71
CA ILE A 69 8.24 -0.59 -21.83
C ILE A 69 8.66 -1.29 -23.13
N VAL A 70 7.72 -1.95 -23.80
CA VAL A 70 7.96 -2.66 -25.08
C VAL A 70 7.28 -2.01 -26.28
N ALA A 71 6.29 -1.14 -26.06
CA ALA A 71 5.67 -0.31 -27.10
C ALA A 71 5.12 0.98 -26.51
N MET A 72 5.00 2.02 -27.34
CA MET A 72 4.50 3.33 -26.93
C MET A 72 3.55 3.91 -27.96
N GLY A 73 2.50 4.55 -27.48
CA GLY A 73 1.61 5.36 -28.29
C GLY A 73 2.27 6.64 -28.83
N PRO A 74 1.77 7.20 -29.93
CA PRO A 74 2.43 8.30 -30.63
C PRO A 74 2.47 9.61 -29.82
N GLN A 75 1.66 9.77 -28.79
CA GLN A 75 1.64 10.98 -27.94
C GLN A 75 2.59 10.88 -26.74
N VAL A 76 3.11 9.71 -26.41
CA VAL A 76 4.07 9.52 -25.30
C VAL A 76 5.46 10.00 -25.75
N LYS A 77 5.99 11.07 -25.10
CA LYS A 77 7.24 11.71 -25.49
C LYS A 77 8.33 11.71 -24.40
N HIS A 78 7.95 11.38 -23.17
CA HIS A 78 8.83 11.51 -22.00
C HIS A 78 9.35 10.15 -21.49
N LEU A 79 9.02 9.06 -22.20
CA LEU A 79 9.45 7.69 -21.90
C LEU A 79 10.18 7.09 -23.11
N SER A 80 10.78 5.91 -22.95
CA SER A 80 11.53 5.21 -24.01
C SER A 80 11.24 3.71 -23.98
N ILE A 81 11.24 3.06 -25.14
CA ILE A 81 11.22 1.60 -25.23
C ILE A 81 12.48 1.04 -24.57
N GLY A 82 12.36 -0.04 -23.81
CA GLY A 82 13.41 -0.62 -22.98
C GLY A 82 13.56 0.03 -21.61
N GLN A 83 12.86 1.14 -21.34
CA GLN A 83 12.89 1.78 -20.03
C GLN A 83 12.17 0.91 -18.99
N ARG A 84 12.83 0.63 -17.86
CA ARG A 84 12.21 0.00 -16.71
C ARG A 84 11.34 1.00 -15.95
N VAL A 85 10.14 0.57 -15.62
CA VAL A 85 9.11 1.40 -14.98
C VAL A 85 8.36 0.63 -13.92
N TRP A 86 7.80 1.36 -12.97
CA TRP A 86 6.87 0.85 -11.99
C TRP A 86 5.68 1.80 -11.82
N GLY A 87 4.63 1.33 -11.18
CA GLY A 87 3.49 2.17 -10.89
C GLY A 87 2.37 1.41 -10.21
N SER A 88 1.29 2.11 -9.97
CA SER A 88 0.07 1.58 -9.36
C SER A 88 -1.16 2.15 -10.06
N ASN A 89 -2.32 2.07 -9.39
CA ASN A 89 -3.57 2.68 -9.83
C ASN A 89 -4.21 2.00 -11.05
N GLN A 90 -3.80 0.76 -11.39
CA GLN A 90 -4.44 -0.08 -12.40
C GLN A 90 -5.53 -0.98 -11.76
N GLY A 91 -6.37 -1.63 -12.56
CA GLY A 91 -7.47 -2.46 -12.03
C GLY A 91 -8.56 -1.68 -11.29
N LEU A 92 -8.58 -0.37 -11.40
CA LEU A 92 -9.45 0.57 -10.67
C LEU A 92 -10.15 1.51 -11.66
N MET A 93 -11.30 2.05 -11.26
CA MET A 93 -12.03 3.07 -12.02
C MET A 93 -12.35 2.64 -13.46
N GLY A 94 -12.63 1.35 -13.67
CA GLY A 94 -12.96 0.78 -15.00
C GLY A 94 -11.75 0.41 -15.87
N ARG A 95 -10.52 0.59 -15.39
CA ARG A 95 -9.30 0.16 -16.10
C ARG A 95 -9.04 -1.32 -15.87
N GLN A 96 -8.40 -1.98 -16.84
CA GLN A 96 -7.81 -3.31 -16.62
C GLN A 96 -6.67 -3.23 -15.60
N GLY A 97 -6.44 -4.32 -14.90
CA GLY A 97 -5.29 -4.47 -14.00
C GLY A 97 -4.06 -5.04 -14.71
N THR A 98 -3.12 -5.46 -13.89
CA THR A 98 -1.74 -5.75 -14.30
C THR A 98 -1.32 -7.21 -14.14
N PHE A 99 -2.21 -8.10 -13.67
CA PHE A 99 -1.86 -9.52 -13.46
C PHE A 99 -1.84 -10.29 -14.79
N ALA A 100 -0.94 -9.87 -15.68
CA ALA A 100 -0.76 -10.40 -17.04
C ALA A 100 0.68 -10.17 -17.50
N GLU A 101 1.11 -10.88 -18.56
CA GLU A 101 2.44 -10.68 -19.18
C GLU A 101 2.61 -9.30 -19.81
N LEU A 102 1.52 -8.69 -20.30
CA LEU A 102 1.52 -7.37 -20.91
C LEU A 102 0.37 -6.53 -20.35
N ALA A 103 0.61 -5.25 -20.13
CA ALA A 103 -0.38 -4.30 -19.69
C ALA A 103 -0.31 -3.00 -20.50
N ALA A 104 -1.46 -2.52 -21.02
CA ALA A 104 -1.56 -1.17 -21.60
C ALA A 104 -1.87 -0.17 -20.49
N ILE A 105 -0.98 0.78 -20.27
CA ILE A 105 -1.02 1.70 -19.13
C ILE A 105 -0.87 3.14 -19.63
N ASP A 106 -1.75 4.04 -19.17
CA ASP A 106 -1.62 5.47 -19.44
C ASP A 106 -0.27 5.97 -18.90
N SER A 107 0.50 6.65 -19.75
CA SER A 107 1.86 7.08 -19.43
C SER A 107 2.00 7.93 -18.16
N LYS A 108 0.92 8.60 -17.76
CA LYS A 108 0.86 9.39 -16.52
C LYS A 108 0.93 8.57 -15.22
N TRP A 109 0.75 7.26 -15.26
CA TRP A 109 0.83 6.36 -14.09
C TRP A 109 2.15 5.62 -13.98
N LEU A 110 3.12 5.95 -14.84
CA LEU A 110 4.43 5.31 -14.86
C LEU A 110 5.50 6.17 -14.21
N HIS A 111 6.34 5.50 -13.44
CA HIS A 111 7.51 6.08 -12.81
C HIS A 111 8.75 5.29 -13.22
N PRO A 112 9.87 5.93 -13.55
CA PRO A 112 11.12 5.22 -13.82
C PRO A 112 11.53 4.38 -12.62
N SER A 113 11.93 3.13 -12.84
CA SER A 113 12.52 2.28 -11.77
C SER A 113 13.95 2.75 -11.50
N PRO A 114 14.38 2.84 -10.21
CA PRO A 114 15.78 3.07 -9.90
C PRO A 114 16.69 1.98 -10.48
N GLU A 115 17.92 2.35 -10.77
CA GLU A 115 18.96 1.44 -11.26
C GLU A 115 19.24 0.31 -10.31
N PHE A 116 19.41 -0.75 -10.24
CA PHE A 116 19.74 -1.78 -9.22
C PHE A 116 18.57 -2.25 -8.35
N THR A 117 17.36 -1.77 -8.54
CA THR A 117 16.17 -2.36 -7.94
C THR A 117 15.58 -3.44 -8.85
N ASP A 118 15.01 -4.50 -8.28
CA ASP A 118 14.33 -5.47 -9.12
C ASP A 118 12.81 -5.20 -9.21
N ASP A 119 12.14 -5.83 -10.16
CA ASP A 119 10.71 -5.60 -10.39
C ASP A 119 9.86 -6.10 -9.22
N THR A 120 10.31 -7.11 -8.47
CA THR A 120 9.57 -7.61 -7.30
C THR A 120 9.57 -6.59 -6.17
N GLU A 121 10.68 -5.90 -5.96
CA GLU A 121 10.78 -4.81 -4.98
C GLU A 121 9.90 -3.62 -5.36
N MET A 122 9.98 -3.19 -6.63
CA MET A 122 9.20 -2.04 -7.09
C MET A 122 7.71 -2.32 -7.11
N ALA A 123 7.27 -3.49 -7.53
CA ALA A 123 5.87 -3.91 -7.45
C ALA A 123 5.39 -4.00 -5.99
N ALA A 124 6.22 -4.49 -5.07
CA ALA A 124 5.87 -4.60 -3.66
C ALA A 124 5.64 -3.24 -3.00
N ILE A 125 6.36 -2.20 -3.42
CA ILE A 125 6.30 -0.85 -2.83
C ILE A 125 5.17 -0.01 -3.45
N ALA A 126 4.76 -0.24 -4.66
CA ALA A 126 4.00 0.71 -5.48
C ALA A 126 2.78 1.31 -4.75
N LEU A 127 1.71 0.59 -4.51
CA LEU A 127 0.53 1.12 -3.82
C LEU A 127 0.82 1.52 -2.38
N VAL A 128 1.53 0.66 -1.64
CA VAL A 128 1.73 0.87 -0.21
C VAL A 128 2.69 2.01 0.09
N GLY A 129 3.71 2.22 -0.74
CA GLY A 129 4.63 3.35 -0.64
C GLY A 129 3.94 4.68 -0.98
N ILE A 130 3.22 4.74 -2.11
CA ILE A 130 2.44 5.94 -2.48
C ILE A 130 1.42 6.26 -1.38
N THR A 131 0.72 5.26 -0.84
CA THR A 131 -0.23 5.45 0.27
C THR A 131 0.44 6.02 1.51
N ALA A 132 1.57 5.44 1.92
CA ALA A 132 2.32 5.91 3.08
C ALA A 132 2.80 7.35 2.90
N HIS A 133 3.35 7.67 1.73
CA HIS A 133 3.84 9.00 1.41
C HIS A 133 2.73 10.06 1.44
N LEU A 134 1.63 9.82 0.74
CA LEU A 134 0.47 10.73 0.75
C LEU A 134 -0.04 10.99 2.17
N GLY A 135 -0.20 9.93 2.96
CA GLY A 135 -0.70 10.06 4.31
C GLY A 135 0.26 10.81 5.24
N LEU A 136 1.57 10.55 5.16
CA LEU A 136 2.57 11.20 6.00
C LEU A 136 2.77 12.68 5.63
N PHE A 137 2.95 12.98 4.34
CA PHE A 137 3.46 14.29 3.93
C PHE A 137 2.39 15.22 3.38
N GLN A 138 1.34 14.69 2.75
CA GLN A 138 0.25 15.51 2.23
C GLN A 138 -0.87 15.70 3.26
N HIS A 139 -1.23 14.65 4.00
CA HIS A 139 -2.38 14.70 4.92
C HIS A 139 -1.96 14.98 6.36
N ALA A 140 -1.04 14.21 6.93
CA ALA A 140 -0.57 14.42 8.28
C ALA A 140 0.46 15.55 8.38
N MET A 141 1.14 15.90 7.30
CA MET A 141 2.22 16.91 7.29
C MET A 141 3.24 16.65 8.40
N LEU A 142 3.65 15.38 8.57
CA LEU A 142 4.58 14.94 9.60
C LEU A 142 5.91 15.72 9.50
N GLN A 143 6.38 16.23 10.64
CA GLN A 143 7.60 17.02 10.73
C GLN A 143 8.74 16.24 11.42
N PRO A 144 10.02 16.58 11.12
CA PRO A 144 11.15 16.06 11.88
C PRO A 144 11.00 16.35 13.39
N GLY A 145 11.32 15.35 14.22
CA GLY A 145 11.20 15.43 15.67
C GLY A 145 9.82 15.16 16.25
N GLU A 146 8.77 15.08 15.42
CA GLU A 146 7.45 14.65 15.89
C GLU A 146 7.42 13.15 16.22
N THR A 147 6.47 12.76 17.06
CA THR A 147 6.22 11.36 17.40
C THR A 147 5.03 10.84 16.64
N ILE A 148 5.21 9.70 15.96
CA ILE A 148 4.13 8.98 15.27
C ILE A 148 3.90 7.60 15.90
N PHE A 149 2.63 7.26 16.12
CA PHE A 149 2.22 5.90 16.42
C PHE A 149 1.69 5.22 15.14
N VAL A 150 2.25 4.06 14.80
CA VAL A 150 1.87 3.28 13.62
C VAL A 150 1.30 1.95 14.05
N ARG A 151 0.01 1.74 13.87
CA ARG A 151 -0.60 0.46 14.18
C ARG A 151 -0.24 -0.58 13.10
N GLY A 152 0.45 -1.66 13.50
CA GLY A 152 0.82 -2.74 12.59
C GLY A 152 2.03 -2.44 11.69
N GLY A 153 3.19 -2.14 12.29
CA GLY A 153 4.43 -1.73 11.60
C GLY A 153 5.05 -2.74 10.63
N THR A 154 4.64 -4.03 10.64
CA THR A 154 5.11 -5.03 9.67
C THR A 154 4.14 -5.27 8.50
N GLY A 155 2.98 -4.61 8.48
CA GLY A 155 2.05 -4.68 7.37
C GLY A 155 2.55 -3.94 6.13
N GLY A 156 1.92 -4.15 4.98
CA GLY A 156 2.35 -3.52 3.72
C GLY A 156 2.51 -2.01 3.86
N VAL A 157 1.46 -1.28 4.23
CA VAL A 157 1.54 0.18 4.42
C VAL A 157 2.32 0.55 5.68
N GLY A 158 2.08 -0.15 6.81
CA GLY A 158 2.73 0.16 8.08
C GLY A 158 4.26 0.15 7.99
N SER A 159 4.84 -0.81 7.27
CA SER A 159 6.29 -0.90 7.08
C SER A 159 6.87 0.27 6.28
N MET A 160 6.11 0.80 5.31
CA MET A 160 6.50 1.99 4.57
C MET A 160 6.40 3.24 5.46
N VAL A 161 5.33 3.36 6.25
CA VAL A 161 5.14 4.47 7.18
C VAL A 161 6.26 4.54 8.21
N VAL A 162 6.64 3.40 8.81
CA VAL A 162 7.75 3.33 9.78
C VAL A 162 9.04 3.85 9.16
N GLN A 163 9.43 3.32 7.99
CA GLN A 163 10.68 3.69 7.34
C GLN A 163 10.70 5.15 6.89
N MET A 164 9.62 5.63 6.24
CA MET A 164 9.54 7.02 5.77
C MET A 164 9.52 8.02 6.92
N ALA A 165 8.82 7.72 8.02
CA ALA A 165 8.83 8.56 9.21
C ALA A 165 10.24 8.64 9.83
N LYS A 166 10.96 7.52 9.89
CA LYS A 166 12.37 7.50 10.33
C LYS A 166 13.28 8.29 9.41
N ALA A 167 13.09 8.17 8.09
CA ALA A 167 13.89 8.88 7.09
C ALA A 167 13.89 10.40 7.28
N ILE A 168 12.79 10.96 7.77
CA ILE A 168 12.68 12.40 8.06
C ILE A 168 13.02 12.77 9.51
N GLY A 169 13.41 11.81 10.37
CA GLY A 169 13.81 12.07 11.74
C GLY A 169 12.66 12.12 12.76
N ALA A 170 11.52 11.51 12.48
CA ALA A 170 10.44 11.33 13.45
C ALA A 170 10.79 10.22 14.48
N VAL A 171 10.16 10.29 15.66
CA VAL A 171 10.16 9.21 16.66
C VAL A 171 9.01 8.27 16.32
N VAL A 172 9.30 6.98 16.12
CA VAL A 172 8.32 5.99 15.66
C VAL A 172 8.00 4.98 16.76
N ILE A 173 6.73 4.96 17.17
CA ILE A 173 6.15 3.94 18.04
C ILE A 173 5.28 3.03 17.16
N THR A 174 5.42 1.71 17.30
CA THR A 174 4.59 0.77 16.53
C THR A 174 4.18 -0.46 17.32
N THR A 175 3.31 -1.28 16.76
CA THR A 175 2.84 -2.52 17.39
C THR A 175 3.26 -3.76 16.60
N ALA A 176 3.58 -4.83 17.31
CA ALA A 176 3.86 -6.16 16.78
C ALA A 176 3.25 -7.24 17.68
N GLY A 177 2.79 -8.36 17.10
CA GLY A 177 2.08 -9.41 17.87
C GLY A 177 2.94 -10.62 18.24
N ASN A 178 4.21 -10.66 17.84
CA ASN A 178 5.12 -11.76 18.18
C ASN A 178 6.59 -11.31 18.05
N PRO A 179 7.53 -12.08 18.62
CA PRO A 179 8.96 -11.72 18.63
C PRO A 179 9.56 -11.49 17.23
N THR A 180 9.19 -12.30 16.24
CA THR A 180 9.69 -12.16 14.84
C THR A 180 9.26 -10.83 14.24
N LYS A 181 7.98 -10.46 14.37
CA LYS A 181 7.47 -9.17 13.92
C LYS A 181 8.07 -8.00 14.71
N HIS A 182 8.35 -8.21 15.98
CA HIS A 182 9.02 -7.22 16.83
C HIS A 182 10.45 -6.94 16.32
N ALA A 183 11.24 -7.98 16.05
CA ALA A 183 12.58 -7.83 15.46
C ALA A 183 12.52 -7.08 14.12
N LYS A 184 11.56 -7.44 13.27
CA LYS A 184 11.32 -6.77 11.98
C LYS A 184 11.01 -5.28 12.14
N CYS A 185 10.15 -4.88 13.07
CA CYS A 185 9.87 -3.47 13.33
C CYS A 185 11.13 -2.69 13.73
N ARG A 186 12.02 -3.32 14.50
CA ARG A 186 13.30 -2.71 14.89
C ARG A 186 14.23 -2.52 13.69
N GLU A 187 14.32 -3.51 12.82
CA GLU A 187 15.08 -3.43 11.56
C GLU A 187 14.57 -2.32 10.64
N LEU A 188 13.25 -2.06 10.63
CA LEU A 188 12.62 -0.98 9.89
C LEU A 188 12.85 0.41 10.51
N GLY A 189 13.46 0.48 11.69
CA GLY A 189 13.81 1.72 12.37
C GLY A 189 12.82 2.21 13.42
N ALA A 190 11.85 1.40 13.86
CA ALA A 190 10.97 1.78 14.97
C ALA A 190 11.76 1.96 16.27
N ASP A 191 11.50 3.07 16.98
CA ASP A 191 12.16 3.40 18.25
C ASP A 191 11.54 2.61 19.41
N TYR A 192 10.19 2.50 19.42
CA TYR A 192 9.43 1.77 20.44
C TYR A 192 8.49 0.79 19.78
N ILE A 193 8.48 -0.44 20.30
CA ILE A 193 7.67 -1.52 19.71
C ILE A 193 6.85 -2.17 20.82
N ILE A 194 5.54 -2.09 20.70
CA ILE A 194 4.58 -2.58 21.70
C ILE A 194 4.08 -3.95 21.28
N ASN A 195 4.19 -4.95 22.17
CA ASN A 195 3.57 -6.25 21.96
C ASN A 195 2.10 -6.20 22.43
N TYR A 196 1.18 -6.05 21.49
CA TYR A 196 -0.25 -5.91 21.79
C TYR A 196 -0.91 -7.17 22.37
N ASN A 197 -0.21 -8.32 22.41
CA ASN A 197 -0.69 -9.54 23.06
C ASN A 197 -0.29 -9.63 24.53
N GLU A 198 0.68 -8.83 24.97
CA GLU A 198 1.26 -8.92 26.33
C GLU A 198 1.10 -7.62 27.12
N SER A 199 0.87 -6.50 26.45
CA SER A 199 0.84 -5.17 27.07
C SER A 199 -0.46 -4.41 26.79
N ASN A 200 -0.80 -3.51 27.68
CA ASN A 200 -1.83 -2.49 27.44
C ASN A 200 -1.25 -1.42 26.50
N VAL A 201 -1.73 -1.41 25.27
CA VAL A 201 -1.20 -0.50 24.22
C VAL A 201 -1.32 0.97 24.62
N ALA A 202 -2.41 1.39 25.30
CA ALA A 202 -2.60 2.77 25.73
C ALA A 202 -1.55 3.20 26.75
N GLU A 203 -1.27 2.35 27.73
CA GLU A 203 -0.27 2.61 28.78
C GLU A 203 1.14 2.67 28.20
N GLU A 204 1.49 1.75 27.31
CA GLU A 204 2.79 1.72 26.65
C GLU A 204 3.00 2.97 25.76
N ILE A 205 2.00 3.41 25.01
CA ILE A 205 2.08 4.67 24.25
C ILE A 205 2.31 5.85 25.19
N LYS A 206 1.58 5.90 26.32
CA LYS A 206 1.74 6.99 27.30
C LYS A 206 3.12 7.01 27.95
N GLN A 207 3.73 5.84 28.17
CA GLN A 207 5.12 5.77 28.68
C GLN A 207 6.13 6.25 27.62
N ALA A 208 5.99 5.81 26.36
CA ALA A 208 6.87 6.17 25.25
C ALA A 208 6.70 7.64 24.80
N ALA A 209 5.47 8.19 24.91
CA ALA A 209 5.11 9.55 24.53
C ALA A 209 4.22 10.19 25.62
N PRO A 210 4.79 10.68 26.74
CA PRO A 210 4.01 11.22 27.86
C PRO A 210 3.10 12.41 27.49
N ASN A 211 3.49 13.18 26.48
CA ASN A 211 2.72 14.32 25.94
C ASN A 211 1.76 13.93 24.80
N GLY A 212 1.63 12.64 24.51
CA GLY A 212 0.87 12.12 23.39
C GLY A 212 1.67 12.09 22.07
N VAL A 213 1.10 11.43 21.05
CA VAL A 213 1.69 11.33 19.72
C VAL A 213 1.13 12.40 18.79
N ASN A 214 1.99 13.01 17.97
CA ASN A 214 1.58 14.03 17.00
C ASN A 214 0.78 13.45 15.86
N VAL A 215 1.11 12.21 15.43
CA VAL A 215 0.38 11.51 14.39
C VAL A 215 0.00 10.11 14.88
N PHE A 216 -1.27 9.75 14.70
CA PHE A 216 -1.78 8.39 14.94
C PHE A 216 -2.17 7.76 13.60
N TRP A 217 -1.46 6.72 13.19
CA TRP A 217 -1.73 6.01 11.94
C TRP A 217 -2.52 4.73 12.21
N GLU A 218 -3.80 4.74 11.83
CA GLU A 218 -4.71 3.62 12.06
C GLU A 218 -4.86 2.74 10.82
N THR A 219 -4.56 1.45 10.97
CA THR A 219 -4.67 0.45 9.90
C THR A 219 -5.72 -0.63 10.16
N LEU A 220 -6.33 -0.64 11.33
CA LEU A 220 -7.33 -1.65 11.66
C LEU A 220 -8.64 -1.43 10.91
N ARG A 221 -9.29 -2.53 10.55
CA ARG A 221 -10.63 -2.51 9.95
C ARG A 221 -11.73 -2.09 10.94
N GLU A 222 -11.48 -2.25 12.22
CA GLU A 222 -12.30 -1.77 13.31
C GLU A 222 -11.45 -0.79 14.12
N PRO A 223 -11.48 0.50 13.78
CA PRO A 223 -10.67 1.52 14.46
C PRO A 223 -11.11 1.66 15.91
N ASP A 224 -10.14 1.82 16.81
CA ASP A 224 -10.36 2.16 18.21
C ASP A 224 -10.12 3.66 18.39
N PHE A 225 -11.19 4.45 18.29
CA PHE A 225 -11.10 5.91 18.39
C PHE A 225 -10.89 6.37 19.83
N GLU A 226 -11.32 5.61 20.85
CA GLU A 226 -11.03 5.94 22.25
C GLU A 226 -9.52 5.88 22.51
N LEU A 227 -8.87 4.79 22.09
CA LEU A 227 -7.42 4.69 22.15
C LEU A 227 -6.74 5.78 21.33
N ALA A 228 -7.16 5.99 20.09
CA ALA A 228 -6.49 6.89 19.17
C ALA A 228 -6.54 8.34 19.66
N VAL A 229 -7.73 8.84 20.02
CA VAL A 229 -7.89 10.20 20.55
C VAL A 229 -7.24 10.35 21.91
N GLY A 230 -7.32 9.30 22.77
CA GLY A 230 -6.64 9.29 24.06
C GLY A 230 -5.12 9.45 23.96
N ALA A 231 -4.52 8.75 22.97
CA ALA A 231 -3.07 8.74 22.74
C ALA A 231 -2.53 9.96 22.00
N MET A 232 -3.34 10.69 21.22
CA MET A 232 -2.89 11.88 20.51
C MET A 232 -2.55 13.05 21.45
N SER A 233 -1.55 13.83 21.08
CA SER A 233 -1.22 15.13 21.69
C SER A 233 -2.27 16.19 21.39
N GLU A 234 -2.13 17.38 21.95
CA GLU A 234 -2.80 18.59 21.46
C GLU A 234 -2.49 18.76 19.96
N GLU A 235 -3.50 19.17 19.18
CA GLU A 235 -3.42 19.32 17.72
C GLU A 235 -2.99 18.05 16.96
N GLY A 236 -3.14 16.88 17.59
CA GLY A 236 -2.79 15.59 17.00
C GLY A 236 -3.59 15.29 15.73
N ARG A 237 -2.96 14.55 14.80
CA ARG A 237 -3.51 14.22 13.49
C ARG A 237 -3.67 12.72 13.36
N MET A 238 -4.86 12.25 13.01
CA MET A 238 -5.13 10.83 12.76
C MET A 238 -5.21 10.57 11.26
N ILE A 239 -4.51 9.54 10.79
CA ILE A 239 -4.68 8.97 9.45
C ILE A 239 -5.53 7.71 9.56
N LEU A 240 -6.66 7.70 8.83
CA LEU A 240 -7.61 6.60 8.78
C LEU A 240 -7.69 6.04 7.36
N MET A 241 -7.43 4.74 7.18
CA MET A 241 -7.33 4.15 5.85
C MET A 241 -7.96 2.76 5.70
N ALA A 242 -8.60 2.24 6.73
CA ALA A 242 -9.23 0.92 6.71
C ALA A 242 -10.64 0.98 7.33
N GLY A 243 -11.37 -0.13 7.33
CA GLY A 243 -12.65 -0.22 8.02
C GLY A 243 -13.83 0.42 7.29
N ARG A 244 -13.92 0.29 5.95
CA ARG A 244 -14.99 0.89 5.13
C ARG A 244 -16.42 0.69 5.64
N ASP A 245 -16.68 -0.43 6.28
CA ASP A 245 -18.01 -0.81 6.80
C ASP A 245 -18.13 -0.59 8.31
N ALA A 246 -17.04 -0.19 9.00
CA ALA A 246 -17.03 0.02 10.44
C ALA A 246 -17.86 1.24 10.86
N ARG A 247 -18.45 1.16 12.04
CA ARG A 247 -19.23 2.24 12.68
C ARG A 247 -18.91 2.30 14.18
N PRO A 248 -17.63 2.48 14.56
CA PRO A 248 -17.24 2.51 15.96
C PRO A 248 -17.72 3.79 16.67
N PRO A 249 -17.84 3.77 18.02
CA PRO A 249 -18.02 4.97 18.82
C PRO A 249 -16.90 5.97 18.59
N PHE A 250 -17.20 7.27 18.76
CA PHE A 250 -16.22 8.34 18.61
C PHE A 250 -16.24 9.31 19.81
N PRO A 251 -15.09 9.56 20.47
CA PRO A 251 -15.00 10.42 21.66
C PRO A 251 -14.96 11.90 21.25
N VAL A 252 -16.10 12.47 20.90
CA VAL A 252 -16.24 13.83 20.35
C VAL A 252 -15.63 14.89 21.27
N GLY A 253 -15.93 14.84 22.57
CA GLY A 253 -15.43 15.82 23.55
C GLY A 253 -13.91 15.90 23.60
N PRO A 254 -13.20 14.83 23.93
CA PRO A 254 -11.72 14.81 23.94
C PRO A 254 -11.11 15.21 22.61
N PHE A 255 -11.74 14.82 21.48
CA PHE A 255 -11.23 15.14 20.14
C PHE A 255 -11.21 16.66 19.86
N TYR A 256 -12.33 17.37 20.09
CA TYR A 256 -12.38 18.80 19.80
C TYR A 256 -11.64 19.63 20.85
N VAL A 257 -11.63 19.20 22.11
CA VAL A 257 -10.91 19.91 23.18
C VAL A 257 -9.40 19.93 22.93
N LYS A 258 -8.84 18.81 22.43
CA LYS A 258 -7.43 18.74 22.02
C LYS A 258 -7.13 19.43 20.68
N GLY A 259 -8.13 19.93 19.94
CA GLY A 259 -7.93 20.48 18.60
C GLY A 259 -7.47 19.46 17.56
N CYS A 260 -7.75 18.17 17.77
CA CYS A 260 -7.31 17.11 16.90
C CYS A 260 -7.95 17.18 15.51
N SER A 261 -7.31 16.59 14.50
CA SER A 261 -7.86 16.39 13.16
C SER A 261 -7.81 14.93 12.72
N MET A 262 -8.69 14.55 11.79
CA MET A 262 -8.74 13.22 11.21
C MET A 262 -8.77 13.31 9.69
N HIS A 263 -7.92 12.54 9.02
CA HIS A 263 -7.77 12.52 7.57
C HIS A 263 -8.04 11.12 7.03
N GLY A 264 -9.03 11.01 6.15
CA GLY A 264 -9.32 9.82 5.36
C GLY A 264 -9.03 10.09 3.89
N PHE A 265 -8.36 9.18 3.24
CA PHE A 265 -8.08 9.28 1.81
C PHE A 265 -8.00 7.90 1.14
N ALA A 266 -8.11 7.89 -0.18
CA ALA A 266 -7.88 6.71 -1.00
C ALA A 266 -6.81 7.04 -2.05
N MET A 267 -5.72 6.31 -2.08
CA MET A 267 -4.56 6.56 -2.94
C MET A 267 -4.96 6.69 -4.41
N PHE A 268 -5.89 5.86 -4.88
CA PHE A 268 -6.34 5.87 -6.27
C PHE A 268 -7.12 7.13 -6.70
N LYS A 269 -7.43 8.03 -5.77
CA LYS A 269 -8.02 9.35 -6.04
C LYS A 269 -6.97 10.46 -6.13
N ALA A 270 -5.74 10.19 -5.72
CA ALA A 270 -4.65 11.14 -5.90
C ALA A 270 -4.35 11.34 -7.39
N SER A 271 -4.03 12.58 -7.76
CA SER A 271 -3.68 12.90 -9.15
C SER A 271 -2.35 12.24 -9.58
N ALA A 272 -2.10 12.17 -10.87
CA ALA A 272 -0.84 11.66 -11.39
C ALA A 272 0.36 12.49 -10.87
N GLU A 273 0.21 13.81 -10.81
CA GLU A 273 1.24 14.73 -10.31
C GLU A 273 1.56 14.46 -8.83
N GLN A 274 0.54 14.22 -8.00
CA GLN A 274 0.73 13.84 -6.60
C GLN A 274 1.47 12.51 -6.48
N GLN A 275 1.12 11.52 -7.31
CA GLN A 275 1.79 10.22 -7.31
C GLN A 275 3.23 10.32 -7.86
N HIS A 276 3.51 11.22 -8.80
CA HIS A 276 4.88 11.49 -9.27
C HIS A 276 5.77 12.07 -8.17
N VAL A 277 5.26 12.97 -7.34
CA VAL A 277 5.99 13.47 -6.17
C VAL A 277 6.32 12.32 -5.21
N CYS A 278 5.32 11.47 -4.89
CA CYS A 278 5.55 10.29 -4.07
C CYS A 278 6.63 9.37 -4.65
N ALA A 279 6.54 9.10 -5.95
CA ALA A 279 7.48 8.21 -6.64
C ALA A 279 8.91 8.76 -6.68
N SER A 280 9.07 10.07 -6.83
CA SER A 280 10.38 10.73 -6.78
C SER A 280 11.07 10.48 -5.44
N ASP A 281 10.38 10.71 -4.34
CA ASP A 281 10.92 10.50 -2.99
C ASP A 281 11.17 9.02 -2.69
N ILE A 282 10.24 8.14 -3.09
CA ILE A 282 10.39 6.69 -2.97
C ILE A 282 11.64 6.23 -3.72
N ASN A 283 11.83 6.64 -4.96
CA ASN A 283 13.00 6.29 -5.77
C ASN A 283 14.30 6.77 -5.11
N HIS A 284 14.30 8.00 -4.59
CA HIS A 284 15.45 8.55 -3.87
C HIS A 284 15.81 7.72 -2.64
N TRP A 285 14.84 7.38 -1.82
CA TRP A 285 15.07 6.57 -0.61
C TRP A 285 15.44 5.13 -0.91
N MET A 286 14.89 4.53 -1.99
CA MET A 286 15.31 3.19 -2.45
C MET A 286 16.77 3.20 -2.92
N THR A 287 17.15 4.18 -3.74
CA THR A 287 18.52 4.33 -4.23
C THR A 287 19.53 4.55 -3.09
N SER A 288 19.09 5.22 -2.02
CA SER A 288 19.91 5.50 -0.84
C SER A 288 19.88 4.38 0.23
N ASP A 289 19.27 3.24 -0.06
CA ASP A 289 19.07 2.10 0.87
C ASP A 289 18.33 2.45 2.19
N ILE A 290 17.57 3.55 2.16
CA ILE A 290 16.76 4.03 3.30
C ILE A 290 15.41 3.30 3.32
N LEU A 291 14.80 3.09 2.15
CA LEU A 291 13.51 2.42 2.01
C LEU A 291 13.69 1.04 1.37
N LYS A 292 13.15 0.02 2.02
CA LYS A 292 13.25 -1.39 1.57
C LYS A 292 11.87 -2.01 1.43
N ALA A 293 11.67 -2.73 0.34
CA ALA A 293 10.45 -3.51 0.15
C ALA A 293 10.34 -4.61 1.22
N GLN A 294 9.15 -4.73 1.79
CA GLN A 294 8.86 -5.81 2.73
C GLN A 294 8.04 -6.88 2.01
N ILE A 295 8.71 -7.91 1.53
CA ILE A 295 8.11 -9.02 0.80
C ILE A 295 8.01 -10.21 1.74
N ASP A 296 6.78 -10.73 1.92
CA ASP A 296 6.52 -11.95 2.69
C ASP A 296 6.82 -13.18 1.85
N ARG A 297 6.35 -13.18 0.60
CA ARG A 297 6.58 -14.26 -0.36
C ARG A 297 6.45 -13.81 -1.79
N VAL A 298 7.09 -14.57 -2.67
CA VAL A 298 6.98 -14.46 -4.12
C VAL A 298 6.34 -15.76 -4.64
N LEU A 299 5.28 -15.63 -5.45
CA LEU A 299 4.58 -16.74 -6.09
C LEU A 299 4.58 -16.51 -7.61
N PRO A 300 4.40 -17.56 -8.43
CA PRO A 300 4.19 -17.35 -9.87
C PRO A 300 2.79 -16.73 -10.13
N LEU A 301 2.65 -16.01 -11.23
CA LEU A 301 1.37 -15.38 -11.63
C LEU A 301 0.22 -16.39 -11.72
N SER A 302 0.51 -17.64 -12.09
CA SER A 302 -0.48 -18.72 -12.13
C SER A 302 -1.11 -19.04 -10.76
N GLU A 303 -0.48 -18.62 -9.66
CA GLU A 303 -0.99 -18.82 -8.31
C GLU A 303 -1.77 -17.61 -7.77
N THR A 304 -2.27 -16.73 -8.63
CA THR A 304 -3.04 -15.54 -8.24
C THR A 304 -4.22 -15.88 -7.33
N ALA A 305 -4.97 -16.95 -7.59
CA ALA A 305 -6.08 -17.38 -6.72
C ALA A 305 -5.58 -17.71 -5.30
N GLN A 306 -4.45 -18.38 -5.18
CA GLN A 306 -3.82 -18.69 -3.88
C GLN A 306 -3.34 -17.42 -3.16
N ALA A 307 -2.73 -16.50 -3.89
CA ALA A 307 -2.29 -15.22 -3.35
C ALA A 307 -3.47 -14.40 -2.78
N HIS A 308 -4.63 -14.40 -3.48
CA HIS A 308 -5.86 -13.76 -2.99
C HIS A 308 -6.40 -14.45 -1.73
N ARG A 309 -6.37 -15.80 -1.63
CA ARG A 309 -6.76 -16.52 -0.40
C ARG A 309 -5.88 -16.13 0.79
N LEU A 310 -4.57 -16.09 0.60
CA LEU A 310 -3.63 -15.69 1.64
C LEU A 310 -3.83 -14.24 2.08
N GLN A 311 -4.07 -13.33 1.13
CA GLN A 311 -4.35 -11.93 1.43
C GLN A 311 -5.65 -11.80 2.23
N GLU A 312 -6.71 -12.52 1.88
CA GLU A 312 -7.98 -12.51 2.60
C GLU A 312 -7.86 -13.11 4.00
N ALA A 313 -7.19 -14.25 4.13
CA ALA A 313 -6.95 -14.88 5.43
C ALA A 313 -6.24 -13.92 6.40
N SER A 314 -5.25 -13.18 5.90
CA SER A 314 -4.55 -12.20 6.72
C SER A 314 -5.39 -10.97 7.03
N THR A 315 -6.10 -10.41 6.03
CA THR A 315 -6.78 -9.11 6.14
C THR A 315 -8.20 -9.21 6.68
N LEU A 316 -8.98 -10.20 6.20
CA LEU A 316 -10.39 -10.34 6.55
C LEU A 316 -10.61 -11.28 7.72
N GLN A 317 -9.84 -12.38 7.79
CA GLN A 317 -9.99 -13.41 8.82
C GLN A 317 -9.07 -13.16 10.04
N LYS A 318 -8.32 -12.06 10.05
CA LYS A 318 -7.43 -11.64 11.15
C LYS A 318 -6.37 -12.71 11.54
N GLN A 319 -6.00 -13.62 10.61
CA GLN A 319 -5.07 -14.73 10.92
C GLN A 319 -3.61 -14.27 11.03
N SER A 320 -3.33 -12.99 10.71
CA SER A 320 -1.99 -12.38 10.84
C SER A 320 -0.85 -13.16 10.15
N LEU A 321 -1.17 -13.84 9.05
CA LEU A 321 -0.27 -14.76 8.34
C LEU A 321 0.86 -14.05 7.60
N LEU A 322 0.67 -12.79 7.24
CA LEU A 322 1.62 -12.03 6.41
C LEU A 322 2.46 -11.08 7.25
N SER A 323 3.70 -10.90 6.82
CA SER A 323 4.63 -9.87 7.31
C SER A 323 5.29 -9.19 6.10
N GLY A 324 4.54 -8.34 5.41
CA GLY A 324 4.92 -7.73 4.14
C GLY A 324 3.93 -8.04 3.02
N LYS A 325 4.39 -7.93 1.79
CA LYS A 325 3.60 -8.06 0.56
C LYS A 325 3.70 -9.47 -0.04
N ILE A 326 2.64 -9.89 -0.71
CA ILE A 326 2.69 -11.02 -1.64
C ILE A 326 2.99 -10.44 -3.02
N VAL A 327 4.06 -10.89 -3.63
CA VAL A 327 4.45 -10.53 -5.00
C VAL A 327 4.16 -11.71 -5.92
N LEU A 328 3.68 -11.43 -7.12
CA LEU A 328 3.53 -12.41 -8.18
C LEU A 328 4.56 -12.11 -9.27
N LYS A 329 5.38 -13.10 -9.60
CA LYS A 329 6.34 -13.00 -10.70
C LYS A 329 5.67 -13.48 -11.98
N VAL A 330 5.80 -12.68 -13.03
CA VAL A 330 5.18 -12.92 -14.33
C VAL A 330 6.09 -13.75 -15.24
#